data_c1395f47f3d6c38d5bc14633a6d81a17
#
_entry.id   c1395f47f3d6c38d5bc14633a6d81a17
#
_cell.length_a   1.000
_cell.length_b   1.000
_cell.length_c   1.000
_cell.angle_alpha   90.00
_cell.angle_beta   90.00
_cell.angle_gamma   90.00
#
_symmetry.space_group_name_H-M   'P 1'
#
loop_
_entity.id
_entity.type
_entity.pdbx_description
1 polymer ?
#
loop_
_entity_poly.entity_id
_entity_poly.type
_entity_poly.pdbx_seq_one_letter_code
_entity_poly.pdbx_strand_id
1 'polypeptide(L)'
;MEENKEKTVKKRQECDPAYQWHIQDLYASDEAWEKDYESLTSEIQSLAAYEGRLKEGSEVFVEYMRKKEALMKKFEAIYVYANQRYHEDTGNSFYQGLAGKAQTLSIQLDSAVVFEEPELLAIGKKTIDSWFTQNMDMQLYKRYFYELFRQQKHVLSKEEEAILADVSDMSADVSNIFSMFNNADIRFPSIEGKEGEKIPVSHGRYTLLLESRDVNIRKSAFESVYSQYGQYRNTLAALYAANLKNTAFFAKKRHYNSSLEMALEGGEIPTSVYTNLIDTVHEHMDLMHRYVSLRKKALKAEELHMYDLYAPMVDEFEMKVPFSKAKEIVKKGLAPLGKEYGKVLSDGMESGWIDVYENEGKRSGAYSWGAYGCHPFVLMNYQDNLNNVFTLAHEMGHSMHSYYSDKNQPYIYAGYRIFVAEVASTCNEALLMEYLLKNTEEKKEKMYLINYFLEQFKGTLYRQTMFAEFEKITHEMAWNKEPLTAEVLCDIYYKLNQKYFGEDIVIDKEIALEWARIPHFYTPFYVYQYATGYSAAIAISRKILSGDERAKEGYFKFLSGGSSMNPIDLLRLCNVDMAAKEPIESALKLFGELLDEMEEMLSLWYSKKINIKNAI
;
A
#
# COMPACT_ATOMS: atom_id res chain seq x y z
N MET A 1 17.31 -8.55 -44.63
CA MET A 1 16.83 -7.28 -44.04
C MET A 1 15.39 -7.55 -43.56
N GLU A 2 15.25 -8.08 -42.37
CA GLU A 2 13.95 -8.09 -41.69
C GLU A 2 13.83 -6.71 -41.00
N GLU A 3 12.83 -5.97 -41.43
CA GLU A 3 12.48 -4.69 -40.84
C GLU A 3 12.18 -4.91 -39.36
N ASN A 4 13.00 -4.31 -38.48
CA ASN A 4 12.68 -4.06 -37.09
C ASN A 4 11.45 -3.14 -37.07
N LYS A 5 10.24 -3.70 -37.18
CA LYS A 5 9.02 -2.97 -36.85
C LYS A 5 9.10 -2.70 -35.35
N GLU A 6 9.41 -1.47 -34.97
CA GLU A 6 9.12 -0.98 -33.62
C GLU A 6 7.70 -1.44 -33.27
N LYS A 7 7.57 -2.27 -32.23
CA LYS A 7 6.26 -2.63 -31.69
C LYS A 7 5.67 -1.38 -31.05
N THR A 8 4.93 -0.61 -31.85
CA THR A 8 4.14 0.51 -31.33
C THR A 8 3.08 -0.01 -30.39
N VAL A 9 2.91 0.64 -29.24
CA VAL A 9 1.84 0.36 -28.30
C VAL A 9 0.49 0.56 -29.03
N LYS A 10 -0.42 -0.41 -28.92
CA LYS A 10 -1.73 -0.35 -29.60
C LYS A 10 -2.60 0.76 -29.02
N LYS A 11 -3.45 1.35 -29.87
CA LYS A 11 -4.53 2.22 -29.41
C LYS A 11 -5.62 1.37 -28.74
N ARG A 12 -6.40 1.98 -27.83
CA ARG A 12 -7.49 1.29 -27.10
C ARG A 12 -8.44 0.52 -28.02
N GLN A 13 -8.82 1.10 -29.15
CA GLN A 13 -9.75 0.50 -30.11
C GLN A 13 -9.16 -0.70 -30.88
N GLU A 14 -7.85 -0.85 -30.87
CA GLU A 14 -7.12 -1.95 -31.51
C GLU A 14 -6.89 -3.11 -30.56
N CYS A 15 -7.18 -2.93 -29.27
CA CYS A 15 -7.07 -3.97 -28.24
C CYS A 15 -8.24 -4.94 -28.33
N ASP A 16 -7.96 -6.23 -28.12
CA ASP A 16 -8.99 -7.27 -28.11
C ASP A 16 -9.96 -7.03 -26.94
N PRO A 17 -11.29 -6.89 -27.22
CA PRO A 17 -12.30 -6.68 -26.19
C PRO A 17 -12.35 -7.80 -25.13
N ALA A 18 -11.89 -9.02 -25.44
CA ALA A 18 -11.83 -10.11 -24.48
C ALA A 18 -10.86 -9.87 -23.32
N TYR A 19 -9.97 -8.89 -23.45
CA TYR A 19 -9.00 -8.47 -22.43
C TYR A 19 -9.28 -7.09 -21.86
N GLN A 20 -10.48 -6.58 -22.09
CA GLN A 20 -10.93 -5.29 -21.53
C GLN A 20 -11.96 -5.51 -20.43
N TRP A 21 -11.96 -4.67 -19.44
CA TRP A 21 -13.02 -4.70 -18.42
C TRP A 21 -14.37 -4.28 -18.97
N HIS A 22 -15.44 -4.79 -18.35
CA HIS A 22 -16.81 -4.48 -18.74
C HIS A 22 -17.34 -3.26 -17.93
N ILE A 23 -16.79 -2.08 -18.20
CA ILE A 23 -17.19 -0.86 -17.50
C ILE A 23 -18.69 -0.55 -17.64
N GLN A 24 -19.34 -1.13 -18.66
CA GLN A 24 -20.78 -1.04 -18.91
C GLN A 24 -21.63 -1.68 -17.81
N ASP A 25 -21.03 -2.54 -16.97
CA ASP A 25 -21.72 -3.12 -15.82
C ASP A 25 -21.96 -2.08 -14.72
N LEU A 26 -21.21 -0.95 -14.73
CA LEU A 26 -21.42 0.18 -13.84
C LEU A 26 -22.39 1.22 -14.46
N TYR A 27 -22.12 1.66 -15.69
CA TYR A 27 -23.02 2.50 -16.51
C TYR A 27 -23.05 2.01 -17.95
N ALA A 28 -24.22 1.73 -18.46
CA ALA A 28 -24.42 1.18 -19.81
C ALA A 28 -23.89 2.11 -20.92
N SER A 29 -23.84 3.41 -20.68
CA SER A 29 -23.31 4.42 -21.61
C SER A 29 -22.93 5.72 -20.90
N ASP A 30 -22.18 6.59 -21.59
CA ASP A 30 -21.83 7.92 -21.10
C ASP A 30 -23.08 8.80 -20.90
N GLU A 31 -24.16 8.61 -21.71
CA GLU A 31 -25.42 9.31 -21.54
C GLU A 31 -26.15 8.86 -20.27
N ALA A 32 -26.09 7.59 -19.91
CA ALA A 32 -26.68 7.09 -18.67
C ALA A 32 -25.93 7.69 -17.46
N TRP A 33 -24.62 7.80 -17.55
CA TRP A 33 -23.79 8.46 -16.54
C TRP A 33 -24.13 9.96 -16.41
N GLU A 34 -24.25 10.70 -17.53
CA GLU A 34 -24.58 12.14 -17.52
C GLU A 34 -25.93 12.40 -16.86
N LYS A 35 -26.92 11.57 -17.15
CA LYS A 35 -28.25 11.67 -16.53
C LYS A 35 -28.20 11.52 -15.01
N ASP A 36 -27.41 10.56 -14.50
CA ASP A 36 -27.26 10.35 -13.06
C ASP A 36 -26.43 11.47 -12.42
N TYR A 37 -25.42 11.99 -13.12
CA TYR A 37 -24.65 13.15 -12.69
C TYR A 37 -25.55 14.40 -12.53
N GLU A 38 -26.40 14.71 -13.50
CA GLU A 38 -27.33 15.82 -13.42
C GLU A 38 -28.36 15.66 -12.30
N SER A 39 -28.91 14.44 -12.16
CA SER A 39 -29.84 14.10 -11.07
C SER A 39 -29.19 14.33 -9.71
N LEU A 40 -27.99 13.74 -9.48
CA LEU A 40 -27.30 13.88 -8.21
C LEU A 40 -26.95 15.34 -7.90
N THR A 41 -26.45 16.10 -8.90
CA THR A 41 -26.13 17.52 -8.74
C THR A 41 -27.35 18.32 -8.24
N SER A 42 -28.55 18.01 -8.72
CA SER A 42 -29.79 18.67 -8.28
C SER A 42 -30.23 18.23 -6.88
N GLU A 43 -29.89 17.01 -6.47
CA GLU A 43 -30.33 16.39 -5.21
C GLU A 43 -29.43 16.72 -4.01
N ILE A 44 -28.14 17.06 -4.22
CA ILE A 44 -27.16 17.31 -3.16
C ILE A 44 -27.66 18.33 -2.13
N GLN A 45 -28.20 19.45 -2.60
CA GLN A 45 -28.69 20.52 -1.71
C GLN A 45 -29.80 20.05 -0.75
N SER A 46 -30.46 18.95 -1.06
CA SER A 46 -31.45 18.37 -0.18
C SER A 46 -30.87 17.77 1.12
N LEU A 47 -29.55 17.53 1.18
CA LEU A 47 -28.86 17.15 2.43
C LEU A 47 -28.68 18.36 3.34
N ALA A 48 -28.32 19.51 2.81
CA ALA A 48 -28.18 20.75 3.59
C ALA A 48 -29.50 21.17 4.28
N ALA A 49 -30.65 20.72 3.78
CA ALA A 49 -31.95 20.97 4.40
C ALA A 49 -32.12 20.30 5.79
N TYR A 50 -31.23 19.40 6.17
CA TYR A 50 -31.20 18.77 7.51
C TYR A 50 -30.34 19.55 8.52
N GLU A 51 -29.60 20.57 8.11
CA GLU A 51 -28.80 21.42 9.01
C GLU A 51 -29.71 22.03 10.10
N GLY A 52 -29.31 21.89 11.36
CA GLY A 52 -30.05 22.33 12.55
C GLY A 52 -31.21 21.41 12.94
N ARG A 53 -31.47 20.35 12.19
CA ARG A 53 -32.63 19.46 12.39
C ARG A 53 -32.27 18.08 12.97
N LEU A 54 -31.02 17.65 12.96
CA LEU A 54 -30.65 16.33 13.50
C LEU A 54 -30.98 16.20 15.00
N LYS A 55 -31.04 17.31 15.72
CA LYS A 55 -31.48 17.39 17.14
C LYS A 55 -32.97 17.12 17.34
N GLU A 56 -33.80 17.10 16.29
CA GLU A 56 -35.26 16.85 16.40
C GLU A 56 -35.54 15.41 16.85
N GLY A 57 -34.62 14.45 16.61
CA GLY A 57 -34.72 13.09 17.13
C GLY A 57 -34.15 12.01 16.21
N SER A 58 -34.19 10.78 16.71
CA SER A 58 -33.65 9.61 16.02
C SER A 58 -34.29 9.32 14.66
N GLU A 59 -35.55 9.67 14.48
CA GLU A 59 -36.26 9.47 13.20
C GLU A 59 -35.70 10.36 12.12
N VAL A 60 -35.47 11.66 12.44
CA VAL A 60 -34.89 12.62 11.51
C VAL A 60 -33.44 12.25 11.18
N PHE A 61 -32.67 11.82 12.16
CA PHE A 61 -31.31 11.32 11.93
C PHE A 61 -31.31 10.11 10.99
N VAL A 62 -32.13 9.11 11.22
CA VAL A 62 -32.20 7.91 10.37
C VAL A 62 -32.66 8.27 8.94
N GLU A 63 -33.64 9.16 8.80
CA GLU A 63 -34.07 9.67 7.49
C GLU A 63 -32.91 10.35 6.75
N TYR A 64 -32.19 11.24 7.42
CA TYR A 64 -31.01 11.92 6.87
C TYR A 64 -29.94 10.90 6.43
N MET A 65 -29.58 9.95 7.28
CA MET A 65 -28.54 8.96 6.97
C MET A 65 -28.92 8.08 5.77
N ARG A 66 -30.16 7.62 5.69
CA ARG A 66 -30.66 6.84 4.54
C ARG A 66 -30.57 7.64 3.24
N LYS A 67 -30.94 8.92 3.30
CA LYS A 67 -30.83 9.81 2.15
C LYS A 67 -29.38 10.06 1.74
N LYS A 68 -28.52 10.38 2.71
CA LYS A 68 -27.08 10.55 2.50
C LYS A 68 -26.47 9.30 1.87
N GLU A 69 -26.71 8.10 2.42
CA GLU A 69 -26.21 6.85 1.86
C GLU A 69 -26.67 6.59 0.43
N ALA A 70 -27.92 6.90 0.10
CA ALA A 70 -28.43 6.75 -1.27
C ALA A 70 -27.69 7.67 -2.27
N LEU A 71 -27.45 8.92 -1.88
CA LEU A 71 -26.72 9.88 -2.74
C LEU A 71 -25.23 9.53 -2.83
N MET A 72 -24.61 9.07 -1.73
CA MET A 72 -23.21 8.66 -1.72
C MET A 72 -22.97 7.41 -2.58
N LYS A 73 -23.87 6.41 -2.57
CA LYS A 73 -23.79 5.26 -3.49
C LYS A 73 -23.85 5.68 -4.96
N LYS A 74 -24.76 6.59 -5.29
CA LYS A 74 -24.87 7.13 -6.65
C LYS A 74 -23.61 7.91 -7.03
N PHE A 75 -23.07 8.72 -6.11
CA PHE A 75 -21.82 9.45 -6.30
C PHE A 75 -20.65 8.52 -6.55
N GLU A 76 -20.52 7.47 -5.75
CA GLU A 76 -19.43 6.50 -5.89
C GLU A 76 -19.43 5.86 -7.28
N ALA A 77 -20.58 5.43 -7.78
CA ALA A 77 -20.72 4.90 -9.14
C ALA A 77 -20.32 5.92 -10.21
N ILE A 78 -20.78 7.19 -10.07
CA ILE A 78 -20.42 8.29 -10.96
C ILE A 78 -18.91 8.53 -10.95
N TYR A 79 -18.30 8.59 -9.77
CA TYR A 79 -16.90 8.89 -9.58
C TYR A 79 -16.00 7.78 -10.14
N VAL A 80 -16.32 6.53 -9.82
CA VAL A 80 -15.57 5.35 -10.27
C VAL A 80 -15.62 5.23 -11.80
N TYR A 81 -16.81 5.31 -12.41
CA TYR A 81 -16.95 5.25 -13.87
C TYR A 81 -16.11 6.32 -14.58
N ALA A 82 -16.28 7.58 -14.19
CA ALA A 82 -15.58 8.69 -14.85
C ALA A 82 -14.06 8.53 -14.78
N ASN A 83 -13.53 8.14 -13.62
CA ASN A 83 -12.09 7.95 -13.45
C ASN A 83 -11.57 6.69 -14.16
N GLN A 84 -12.31 5.58 -14.16
CA GLN A 84 -11.89 4.37 -14.87
C GLN A 84 -11.88 4.59 -16.38
N ARG A 85 -12.87 5.29 -16.94
CA ARG A 85 -12.86 5.71 -18.36
C ARG A 85 -11.66 6.62 -18.69
N TYR A 86 -11.33 7.55 -17.78
CA TYR A 86 -10.14 8.38 -17.92
C TYR A 86 -8.84 7.55 -17.84
N HIS A 87 -8.78 6.51 -17.00
CA HIS A 87 -7.62 5.63 -16.87
C HIS A 87 -7.40 4.70 -18.07
N GLU A 88 -8.44 4.43 -18.88
CA GLU A 88 -8.29 3.68 -20.13
C GLU A 88 -7.44 4.43 -21.17
N ASP A 89 -7.56 5.77 -21.18
CA ASP A 89 -6.81 6.67 -22.07
C ASP A 89 -6.76 8.07 -21.44
N THR A 90 -5.67 8.37 -20.74
CA THR A 90 -5.49 9.66 -20.07
C THR A 90 -5.29 10.82 -21.03
N GLY A 91 -5.06 10.55 -22.31
CA GLY A 91 -5.00 11.54 -23.39
C GLY A 91 -6.39 11.95 -23.91
N ASN A 92 -7.46 11.25 -23.55
CA ASN A 92 -8.81 11.53 -24.00
C ASN A 92 -9.45 12.69 -23.21
N SER A 93 -9.56 13.85 -23.85
CA SER A 93 -10.08 15.07 -23.24
C SER A 93 -11.54 14.97 -22.79
N PHE A 94 -12.36 14.14 -23.43
CA PHE A 94 -13.74 13.93 -23.02
C PHE A 94 -13.80 13.25 -21.64
N TYR A 95 -13.09 12.13 -21.45
CA TYR A 95 -13.05 11.42 -20.17
C TYR A 95 -12.30 12.19 -19.08
N GLN A 96 -11.28 12.98 -19.44
CA GLN A 96 -10.69 13.96 -18.53
C GLN A 96 -11.74 14.96 -18.01
N GLY A 97 -12.63 15.41 -18.89
CA GLY A 97 -13.76 16.27 -18.52
C GLY A 97 -14.75 15.60 -17.57
N LEU A 98 -15.09 14.32 -17.79
CA LEU A 98 -15.95 13.55 -16.89
C LEU A 98 -15.33 13.40 -15.50
N ALA A 99 -14.06 13.05 -15.44
CA ALA A 99 -13.33 12.94 -14.16
C ALA A 99 -13.31 14.29 -13.40
N GLY A 100 -13.13 15.41 -14.11
CA GLY A 100 -13.21 16.76 -13.55
C GLY A 100 -14.60 17.11 -13.00
N LYS A 101 -15.68 16.74 -13.71
CA LYS A 101 -17.06 16.88 -13.24
C LYS A 101 -17.30 16.07 -11.95
N ALA A 102 -16.86 14.81 -11.93
CA ALA A 102 -16.99 13.94 -10.75
C ALA A 102 -16.22 14.48 -9.53
N GLN A 103 -15.02 15.05 -9.74
CA GLN A 103 -14.26 15.71 -8.67
C GLN A 103 -14.98 16.94 -8.10
N THR A 104 -15.60 17.75 -8.97
CA THR A 104 -16.40 18.91 -8.52
C THR A 104 -17.60 18.46 -7.69
N LEU A 105 -18.24 17.36 -8.09
CA LEU A 105 -19.37 16.78 -7.37
C LEU A 105 -18.99 16.30 -5.97
N SER A 106 -17.78 15.71 -5.81
CA SER A 106 -17.22 15.34 -4.50
C SER A 106 -17.17 16.54 -3.55
N ILE A 107 -16.59 17.65 -4.01
CA ILE A 107 -16.48 18.89 -3.23
C ILE A 107 -17.87 19.41 -2.79
N GLN A 108 -18.86 19.33 -3.69
CA GLN A 108 -20.22 19.77 -3.37
C GLN A 108 -20.87 18.87 -2.32
N LEU A 109 -20.68 17.55 -2.38
CA LEU A 109 -21.19 16.60 -1.39
C LEU A 109 -20.55 16.83 -0.02
N ASP A 110 -19.23 16.96 0.04
CA ASP A 110 -18.51 17.21 1.29
C ASP A 110 -19.00 18.50 1.95
N SER A 111 -19.19 19.56 1.15
CA SER A 111 -19.73 20.83 1.65
C SER A 111 -21.17 20.72 2.16
N ALA A 112 -22.01 19.89 1.51
CA ALA A 112 -23.41 19.72 1.88
C ALA A 112 -23.62 18.97 3.21
N VAL A 113 -22.62 18.22 3.69
CA VAL A 113 -22.71 17.41 4.92
C VAL A 113 -21.80 17.93 6.05
N VAL A 114 -21.09 19.05 5.88
CA VAL A 114 -20.12 19.58 6.85
C VAL A 114 -20.72 19.85 8.23
N PHE A 115 -22.03 20.12 8.32
CA PHE A 115 -22.76 20.38 9.57
C PHE A 115 -22.93 19.12 10.45
N GLU A 116 -22.82 17.92 9.87
CA GLU A 116 -23.24 16.65 10.49
C GLU A 116 -22.50 16.37 11.82
N GLU A 117 -21.19 16.29 11.78
CA GLU A 117 -20.41 15.93 12.97
C GLU A 117 -20.54 16.97 14.11
N PRO A 118 -20.41 18.29 13.84
CA PRO A 118 -20.60 19.30 14.87
C PRO A 118 -21.98 19.26 15.51
N GLU A 119 -23.03 19.04 14.71
CA GLU A 119 -24.40 18.98 15.23
C GLU A 119 -24.64 17.74 16.08
N LEU A 120 -24.15 16.56 15.63
CA LEU A 120 -24.26 15.31 16.38
C LEU A 120 -23.48 15.37 17.71
N LEU A 121 -22.31 15.95 17.72
CA LEU A 121 -21.55 16.17 18.96
C LEU A 121 -22.26 17.12 19.92
N ALA A 122 -22.93 18.17 19.41
CA ALA A 122 -23.71 19.11 20.21
C ALA A 122 -24.96 18.47 20.85
N ILE A 123 -25.59 17.48 20.21
CA ILE A 123 -26.70 16.69 20.77
C ILE A 123 -26.23 15.95 22.03
N GLY A 124 -25.02 15.44 22.01
CA GLY A 124 -24.36 14.80 23.13
C GLY A 124 -24.69 13.32 23.30
N LYS A 125 -23.70 12.57 23.76
CA LYS A 125 -23.72 11.10 23.88
C LYS A 125 -24.92 10.58 24.63
N LYS A 126 -25.31 11.21 25.76
CA LYS A 126 -26.43 10.73 26.61
C LYS A 126 -27.77 10.73 25.85
N THR A 127 -28.04 11.75 25.05
CA THR A 127 -29.26 11.84 24.24
C THR A 127 -29.25 10.76 23.16
N ILE A 128 -28.12 10.63 22.45
CA ILE A 128 -27.96 9.64 21.39
C ILE A 128 -28.05 8.19 21.94
N ASP A 129 -27.47 7.92 23.12
CA ASP A 129 -27.60 6.61 23.77
C ASP A 129 -29.08 6.27 24.03
N SER A 130 -29.92 7.25 24.33
CA SER A 130 -31.37 7.01 24.49
C SER A 130 -32.08 6.64 23.18
N TRP A 131 -31.59 7.14 22.05
CA TRP A 131 -32.14 6.84 20.73
C TRP A 131 -31.98 5.37 20.34
N PHE A 132 -30.92 4.70 20.80
CA PHE A 132 -30.72 3.26 20.55
C PHE A 132 -31.78 2.38 21.24
N THR A 133 -32.43 2.87 22.28
CA THR A 133 -33.53 2.15 22.97
C THR A 133 -34.90 2.51 22.38
N GLN A 134 -35.04 3.68 21.78
CA GLN A 134 -36.30 4.19 21.26
C GLN A 134 -36.54 3.80 19.79
N ASN A 135 -35.47 3.64 19.01
CA ASN A 135 -35.55 3.37 17.59
C ASN A 135 -34.59 2.24 17.19
N MET A 136 -35.15 1.13 16.73
CA MET A 136 -34.36 -0.05 16.32
C MET A 136 -33.45 0.21 15.13
N ASP A 137 -33.81 1.12 14.21
CA ASP A 137 -33.00 1.49 13.04
C ASP A 137 -31.67 2.14 13.47
N MET A 138 -31.61 2.75 14.65
CA MET A 138 -30.38 3.30 15.22
C MET A 138 -29.30 2.24 15.51
N GLN A 139 -29.67 0.96 15.64
CA GLN A 139 -28.72 -0.12 15.92
C GLN A 139 -27.64 -0.22 14.83
N LEU A 140 -28.00 0.11 13.59
CA LEU A 140 -27.06 0.17 12.46
C LEU A 140 -25.92 1.18 12.71
N TYR A 141 -26.21 2.28 13.38
CA TYR A 141 -25.29 3.40 13.54
C TYR A 141 -24.48 3.36 14.85
N LYS A 142 -24.55 2.27 15.63
CA LYS A 142 -23.79 2.15 16.89
C LYS A 142 -22.29 2.34 16.70
N ARG A 143 -21.71 1.70 15.67
CA ARG A 143 -20.29 1.82 15.37
C ARG A 143 -19.92 3.24 14.94
N TYR A 144 -20.75 3.87 14.09
CA TYR A 144 -20.58 5.25 13.68
C TYR A 144 -20.51 6.22 14.88
N PHE A 145 -21.46 6.12 15.82
CA PHE A 145 -21.46 6.95 17.02
C PHE A 145 -20.35 6.62 18.00
N TYR A 146 -19.95 5.36 18.07
CA TYR A 146 -18.77 4.98 18.87
C TYR A 146 -17.52 5.71 18.35
N GLU A 147 -17.27 5.71 17.05
CA GLU A 147 -16.14 6.40 16.44
C GLU A 147 -16.21 7.91 16.65
N LEU A 148 -17.38 8.51 16.43
CA LEU A 148 -17.60 9.94 16.62
C LEU A 148 -17.28 10.39 18.06
N PHE A 149 -17.82 9.71 19.06
CA PHE A 149 -17.61 10.06 20.46
C PHE A 149 -16.22 9.70 20.99
N ARG A 150 -15.58 8.70 20.41
CA ARG A 150 -14.20 8.35 20.74
C ARG A 150 -13.24 9.51 20.45
N GLN A 151 -13.44 10.18 19.33
CA GLN A 151 -12.62 11.32 18.93
C GLN A 151 -12.98 12.61 19.64
N GLN A 152 -14.13 12.71 20.30
CA GLN A 152 -14.63 13.95 20.95
C GLN A 152 -13.63 14.59 21.90
N LYS A 153 -12.83 13.81 22.63
CA LYS A 153 -11.79 14.31 23.55
C LYS A 153 -10.66 15.10 22.86
N HIS A 154 -10.56 14.99 21.55
CA HIS A 154 -9.56 15.64 20.71
C HIS A 154 -10.15 16.74 19.82
N VAL A 155 -11.47 16.96 19.90
CA VAL A 155 -12.15 18.07 19.23
C VAL A 155 -12.09 19.30 20.13
N LEU A 156 -11.72 20.43 19.55
CA LEU A 156 -11.56 21.72 20.25
C LEU A 156 -12.81 22.59 20.11
N SER A 157 -12.77 23.81 20.64
CA SER A 157 -13.83 24.80 20.42
C SER A 157 -13.93 25.16 18.93
N LYS A 158 -15.08 25.66 18.49
CA LYS A 158 -15.32 26.07 17.10
C LYS A 158 -14.29 27.10 16.62
N GLU A 159 -13.92 28.03 17.48
CA GLU A 159 -12.94 29.08 17.19
C GLU A 159 -11.53 28.50 17.04
N GLU A 160 -11.16 27.55 17.91
CA GLU A 160 -9.86 26.88 17.85
C GLU A 160 -9.78 25.96 16.61
N GLU A 161 -10.86 25.23 16.27
CA GLU A 161 -10.91 24.40 15.05
C GLU A 161 -10.77 25.24 13.79
N ALA A 162 -11.38 26.41 13.73
CA ALA A 162 -11.23 27.32 12.59
C ALA A 162 -9.77 27.79 12.43
N ILE A 163 -9.09 28.15 13.53
CA ILE A 163 -7.67 28.51 13.50
C ILE A 163 -6.81 27.32 13.06
N LEU A 164 -7.10 26.11 13.56
CA LEU A 164 -6.34 24.91 13.17
C LEU A 164 -6.55 24.54 11.70
N ALA A 165 -7.73 24.80 11.14
CA ALA A 165 -7.99 24.60 9.71
C ALA A 165 -7.10 25.52 8.86
N ASP A 166 -7.01 26.82 9.19
CA ASP A 166 -6.12 27.75 8.50
C ASP A 166 -4.64 27.36 8.62
N VAL A 167 -4.21 26.91 9.83
CA VAL A 167 -2.84 26.41 10.06
C VAL A 167 -2.59 25.11 9.27
N SER A 168 -3.60 24.26 9.10
CA SER A 168 -3.49 23.01 8.35
C SER A 168 -3.20 23.27 6.87
N ASP A 169 -3.85 24.26 6.27
CA ASP A 169 -3.61 24.68 4.90
C ASP A 169 -2.14 25.12 4.70
N MET A 170 -1.65 26.02 5.56
CA MET A 170 -0.24 26.42 5.53
C MET A 170 0.74 25.25 5.78
N SER A 171 0.36 24.30 6.63
CA SER A 171 1.19 23.13 6.96
C SER A 171 1.33 22.14 5.80
N ALA A 172 0.32 22.05 4.95
CA ALA A 172 0.34 21.21 3.75
C ALA A 172 1.41 21.67 2.74
N ASP A 173 1.77 22.95 2.73
CA ASP A 173 2.80 23.49 1.85
C ASP A 173 4.18 22.83 2.04
N VAL A 174 4.49 22.37 3.24
CA VAL A 174 5.78 21.68 3.51
C VAL A 174 5.93 20.42 2.66
N SER A 175 4.89 19.61 2.60
CA SER A 175 4.87 18.40 1.75
C SER A 175 4.86 18.75 0.26
N ASN A 176 4.14 19.81 -0.12
CA ASN A 176 4.09 20.29 -1.48
C ASN A 176 5.47 20.80 -1.95
N ILE A 177 6.18 21.60 -1.12
CA ILE A 177 7.54 22.09 -1.44
C ILE A 177 8.48 20.90 -1.65
N PHE A 178 8.43 19.88 -0.78
CA PHE A 178 9.21 18.66 -0.97
C PHE A 178 8.87 17.97 -2.30
N SER A 179 7.58 17.85 -2.60
CA SER A 179 7.10 17.22 -3.84
C SER A 179 7.60 17.96 -5.09
N MET A 180 7.54 19.29 -5.09
CA MET A 180 8.08 20.10 -6.20
C MET A 180 9.57 19.90 -6.36
N PHE A 181 10.33 20.00 -5.27
CA PHE A 181 11.77 19.74 -5.30
C PHE A 181 12.09 18.34 -5.82
N ASN A 182 11.46 17.32 -5.22
CA ASN A 182 11.79 15.91 -5.49
C ASN A 182 11.36 15.44 -6.89
N ASN A 183 10.23 15.92 -7.39
CA ASN A 183 9.66 15.42 -8.64
C ASN A 183 9.93 16.34 -9.83
N ALA A 184 10.03 17.67 -9.60
CA ALA A 184 10.15 18.64 -10.67
C ALA A 184 11.56 19.25 -10.81
N ASP A 185 12.26 19.55 -9.71
CA ASP A 185 13.46 20.37 -9.75
C ASP A 185 14.76 19.56 -9.74
N ILE A 186 14.84 18.51 -8.90
CA ILE A 186 16.07 17.74 -8.74
C ILE A 186 16.45 17.04 -10.05
N ARG A 187 17.75 17.11 -10.42
CA ARG A 187 18.30 16.43 -11.59
C ARG A 187 19.55 15.66 -11.19
N PHE A 188 19.64 14.42 -11.64
CA PHE A 188 20.79 13.57 -11.36
C PHE A 188 21.76 13.61 -12.55
N PRO A 189 23.08 13.69 -12.30
CA PRO A 189 24.08 13.52 -13.34
C PRO A 189 23.92 12.17 -14.05
N SER A 190 24.06 12.18 -15.40
CA SER A 190 24.16 10.93 -16.15
C SER A 190 25.44 10.19 -15.77
N ILE A 191 25.39 8.86 -15.78
CA ILE A 191 26.54 8.00 -15.55
C ILE A 191 27.08 7.46 -16.87
N GLU A 192 28.31 6.93 -16.85
CA GLU A 192 28.94 6.34 -18.01
C GLU A 192 28.71 4.83 -18.04
N GLY A 193 28.27 4.30 -19.17
CA GLY A 193 28.11 2.87 -19.40
C GLY A 193 29.41 2.23 -19.88
N LYS A 194 29.39 0.91 -20.14
CA LYS A 194 30.59 0.12 -20.51
C LYS A 194 31.29 0.58 -21.79
N GLU A 195 30.51 1.07 -22.74
CA GLU A 195 31.01 1.51 -24.06
C GLU A 195 31.20 3.03 -24.12
N GLY A 196 31.16 3.73 -22.97
CA GLY A 196 31.27 5.18 -22.87
C GLY A 196 29.99 5.94 -23.19
N GLU A 197 28.86 5.23 -23.35
CA GLU A 197 27.55 5.83 -23.54
C GLU A 197 27.07 6.51 -22.28
N LYS A 198 26.33 7.62 -22.43
CA LYS A 198 25.71 8.31 -21.29
C LYS A 198 24.36 7.66 -20.91
N ILE A 199 24.28 7.15 -19.69
CA ILE A 199 23.07 6.56 -19.12
C ILE A 199 22.41 7.62 -18.23
N PRO A 200 21.18 8.07 -18.53
CA PRO A 200 20.47 9.02 -17.69
C PRO A 200 20.00 8.37 -16.38
N VAL A 201 20.17 9.09 -15.26
CA VAL A 201 19.70 8.69 -13.94
C VAL A 201 18.44 9.48 -13.60
N SER A 202 17.42 8.78 -13.11
CA SER A 202 16.16 9.35 -12.61
C SER A 202 15.59 8.50 -11.49
N HIS A 203 14.59 9.00 -10.76
CA HIS A 203 13.90 8.20 -9.72
C HIS A 203 13.41 6.85 -10.25
N GLY A 204 12.75 6.84 -11.40
CA GLY A 204 12.22 5.62 -12.00
C GLY A 204 13.27 4.63 -12.50
N ARG A 205 14.48 5.13 -12.82
CA ARG A 205 15.60 4.29 -13.31
C ARG A 205 16.55 3.84 -12.21
N TYR A 206 16.54 4.49 -11.07
CA TYR A 206 17.53 4.27 -10.01
C TYR A 206 17.58 2.82 -9.55
N THR A 207 16.43 2.24 -9.21
CA THR A 207 16.37 0.83 -8.78
C THR A 207 16.85 -0.12 -9.89
N LEU A 208 16.42 0.08 -11.13
CA LEU A 208 16.88 -0.73 -12.27
C LEU A 208 18.40 -0.65 -12.46
N LEU A 209 19.01 0.54 -12.23
CA LEU A 209 20.46 0.70 -12.28
C LEU A 209 21.18 -0.02 -11.14
N LEU A 210 20.56 -0.09 -9.95
CA LEU A 210 21.06 -0.85 -8.81
C LEU A 210 20.90 -2.38 -9.01
N GLU A 211 19.99 -2.82 -9.86
CA GLU A 211 19.83 -4.22 -10.27
C GLU A 211 20.85 -4.65 -11.33
N SER A 212 21.62 -3.72 -11.90
CA SER A 212 22.65 -4.04 -12.89
C SER A 212 23.65 -5.06 -12.35
N ARG A 213 24.08 -6.01 -13.20
CA ARG A 213 25.18 -6.94 -12.85
C ARG A 213 26.54 -6.25 -12.81
N ASP A 214 26.66 -5.09 -13.43
CA ASP A 214 27.90 -4.30 -13.41
C ASP A 214 27.98 -3.45 -12.15
N VAL A 215 28.95 -3.74 -11.29
CA VAL A 215 29.18 -3.00 -10.05
C VAL A 215 29.47 -1.52 -10.28
N ASN A 216 30.12 -1.17 -11.40
CA ASN A 216 30.44 0.24 -11.70
C ASN A 216 29.16 1.03 -12.02
N ILE A 217 28.19 0.41 -12.72
CA ILE A 217 26.88 1.03 -12.98
C ILE A 217 26.14 1.25 -11.66
N ARG A 218 26.08 0.24 -10.79
CA ARG A 218 25.42 0.35 -9.48
C ARG A 218 26.04 1.46 -8.63
N LYS A 219 27.37 1.44 -8.50
CA LYS A 219 28.12 2.43 -7.73
C LYS A 219 27.91 3.84 -8.28
N SER A 220 28.10 4.02 -9.59
CA SER A 220 27.97 5.35 -10.22
C SER A 220 26.53 5.88 -10.09
N ALA A 221 25.51 5.04 -10.22
CA ALA A 221 24.11 5.43 -10.03
C ALA A 221 23.84 5.86 -8.58
N PHE A 222 24.37 5.11 -7.61
CA PHE A 222 24.27 5.42 -6.19
C PHE A 222 24.93 6.78 -5.87
N GLU A 223 26.17 6.96 -6.28
CA GLU A 223 26.92 8.21 -6.11
C GLU A 223 26.22 9.40 -6.81
N SER A 224 25.72 9.20 -8.03
CA SER A 224 24.98 10.22 -8.78
C SER A 224 23.77 10.73 -7.98
N VAL A 225 22.93 9.84 -7.47
CA VAL A 225 21.72 10.20 -6.72
C VAL A 225 22.08 10.93 -5.43
N TYR A 226 22.94 10.36 -4.61
CA TYR A 226 23.26 10.97 -3.31
C TYR A 226 24.13 12.22 -3.40
N SER A 227 24.89 12.41 -4.48
CA SER A 227 25.59 13.66 -4.73
C SER A 227 24.64 14.85 -4.79
N GLN A 228 23.45 14.67 -5.39
CA GLN A 228 22.45 15.72 -5.50
C GLN A 228 21.73 15.96 -4.17
N TYR A 229 21.26 14.91 -3.50
CA TYR A 229 20.65 15.07 -2.15
C TYR A 229 21.64 15.70 -1.17
N GLY A 230 22.93 15.38 -1.27
CA GLY A 230 23.99 15.99 -0.45
C GLY A 230 24.12 17.50 -0.63
N GLN A 231 23.92 18.02 -1.84
CA GLN A 231 23.95 19.47 -2.11
C GLN A 231 22.81 20.21 -1.39
N TYR A 232 21.64 19.58 -1.26
CA TYR A 232 20.44 20.19 -0.67
C TYR A 232 20.14 19.71 0.76
N ARG A 233 21.06 18.97 1.40
CA ARG A 233 20.82 18.29 2.68
C ARG A 233 20.29 19.22 3.77
N ASN A 234 20.76 20.45 3.85
CA ASN A 234 20.34 21.41 4.88
C ASN A 234 18.91 21.91 4.64
N THR A 235 18.55 22.17 3.39
CA THR A 235 17.19 22.56 3.01
C THR A 235 16.21 21.42 3.27
N LEU A 236 16.57 20.18 2.89
CA LEU A 236 15.74 19.00 3.12
C LEU A 236 15.59 18.68 4.61
N ALA A 237 16.65 18.87 5.40
CA ALA A 237 16.56 18.73 6.85
C ALA A 237 15.61 19.77 7.47
N ALA A 238 15.67 21.01 7.00
CA ALA A 238 14.76 22.06 7.45
C ALA A 238 13.29 21.77 7.08
N LEU A 239 13.04 21.26 5.86
CA LEU A 239 11.71 20.84 5.41
C LEU A 239 11.18 19.67 6.25
N TYR A 240 11.99 18.63 6.43
CA TYR A 240 11.59 17.49 7.25
C TYR A 240 11.35 17.88 8.70
N ALA A 241 12.23 18.68 9.29
CA ALA A 241 12.04 19.21 10.64
C ALA A 241 10.76 20.07 10.77
N ALA A 242 10.38 20.81 9.72
CA ALA A 242 9.12 21.55 9.70
C ALA A 242 7.92 20.59 9.71
N ASN A 243 7.94 19.54 8.89
CA ASN A 243 6.90 18.49 8.88
C ASN A 243 6.73 17.83 10.25
N LEU A 244 7.84 17.43 10.89
CA LEU A 244 7.82 16.84 12.24
C LEU A 244 7.23 17.79 13.29
N LYS A 245 7.59 19.09 13.22
CA LYS A 245 7.07 20.11 14.13
C LYS A 245 5.57 20.37 13.91
N ASN A 246 5.11 20.35 12.66
CA ASN A 246 3.69 20.46 12.34
C ASN A 246 2.91 19.31 13.00
N THR A 247 3.36 18.07 12.82
CA THR A 247 2.73 16.89 13.44
C THR A 247 2.69 17.02 14.97
N ALA A 248 3.81 17.41 15.60
CA ALA A 248 3.89 17.60 17.04
C ALA A 248 2.99 18.75 17.52
N PHE A 249 2.85 19.81 16.73
CA PHE A 249 1.95 20.93 17.03
C PHE A 249 0.49 20.48 17.09
N PHE A 250 -0.01 19.83 16.04
CA PHE A 250 -1.39 19.34 16.00
C PHE A 250 -1.67 18.33 17.11
N ALA A 251 -0.75 17.38 17.34
CA ALA A 251 -0.89 16.39 18.40
C ALA A 251 -1.02 17.04 19.79
N LYS A 252 -0.16 18.01 20.08
CA LYS A 252 -0.21 18.74 21.37
C LYS A 252 -1.48 19.58 21.51
N LYS A 253 -1.91 20.27 20.44
CA LYS A 253 -3.12 21.11 20.49
C LYS A 253 -4.37 20.28 20.67
N ARG A 254 -4.42 19.08 20.07
CA ARG A 254 -5.54 18.13 20.20
C ARG A 254 -5.41 17.19 21.40
N HIS A 255 -4.54 17.49 22.36
CA HIS A 255 -4.37 16.79 23.64
C HIS A 255 -3.97 15.31 23.49
N TYR A 256 -3.18 14.96 22.47
CA TYR A 256 -2.53 13.67 22.40
C TYR A 256 -1.24 13.64 23.21
N ASN A 257 -0.85 12.45 23.71
CA ASN A 257 0.37 12.28 24.49
C ASN A 257 1.63 12.19 23.61
N SER A 258 1.47 11.91 22.32
CA SER A 258 2.58 11.86 21.34
C SER A 258 2.05 12.04 19.92
N SER A 259 2.98 12.37 18.99
CA SER A 259 2.68 12.36 17.55
C SER A 259 2.26 10.97 17.05
N LEU A 260 2.87 9.91 17.60
CA LEU A 260 2.54 8.52 17.29
C LEU A 260 1.09 8.19 17.70
N GLU A 261 0.68 8.54 18.91
CA GLU A 261 -0.69 8.31 19.39
C GLU A 261 -1.70 8.99 18.46
N MET A 262 -1.47 10.25 18.08
CA MET A 262 -2.36 10.96 17.15
C MET A 262 -2.47 10.24 15.79
N ALA A 263 -1.36 9.80 15.23
CA ALA A 263 -1.34 9.16 13.92
C ALA A 263 -2.07 7.80 13.90
N LEU A 264 -1.97 7.04 14.99
CA LEU A 264 -2.54 5.69 15.07
C LEU A 264 -4.01 5.70 15.56
N GLU A 265 -4.39 6.72 16.31
CA GLU A 265 -5.70 6.81 16.95
C GLU A 265 -6.85 6.83 15.94
N GLY A 266 -6.70 7.52 14.81
CA GLY A 266 -7.70 7.54 13.73
C GLY A 266 -8.03 6.15 13.18
N GLY A 267 -7.05 5.24 13.16
CA GLY A 267 -7.21 3.83 12.76
C GLY A 267 -7.60 2.90 13.91
N GLU A 268 -7.72 3.39 15.13
CA GLU A 268 -7.90 2.59 16.37
C GLU A 268 -6.77 1.57 16.57
N ILE A 269 -5.55 1.94 16.21
CA ILE A 269 -4.39 1.09 16.35
C ILE A 269 -3.66 1.42 17.66
N PRO A 270 -3.49 0.46 18.57
CA PRO A 270 -2.69 0.68 19.78
C PRO A 270 -1.22 0.99 19.41
N THR A 271 -0.60 1.93 20.13
CA THR A 271 0.83 2.26 19.92
C THR A 271 1.76 1.07 20.14
N SER A 272 1.33 0.07 20.91
CA SER A 272 2.04 -1.21 21.09
C SER A 272 2.23 -1.99 19.78
N VAL A 273 1.34 -1.85 18.81
CA VAL A 273 1.52 -2.47 17.47
C VAL A 273 2.79 -1.96 16.81
N TYR A 274 3.01 -0.65 16.89
CA TYR A 274 4.19 -0.01 16.31
C TYR A 274 5.49 -0.38 17.05
N THR A 275 5.47 -0.34 18.39
CA THR A 275 6.65 -0.67 19.19
C THR A 275 6.99 -2.16 19.13
N ASN A 276 5.98 -3.05 19.20
CA ASN A 276 6.19 -4.49 19.06
C ASN A 276 6.78 -4.87 17.69
N LEU A 277 6.40 -4.17 16.61
CA LEU A 277 7.01 -4.39 15.30
C LEU A 277 8.53 -4.16 15.36
N ILE A 278 8.95 -3.00 15.86
CA ILE A 278 10.35 -2.64 15.95
C ILE A 278 11.10 -3.61 16.87
N ASP A 279 10.58 -3.87 18.06
CA ASP A 279 11.21 -4.73 19.06
C ASP A 279 11.37 -6.18 18.55
N THR A 280 10.33 -6.74 17.92
CA THR A 280 10.37 -8.10 17.38
C THR A 280 11.36 -8.22 16.23
N VAL A 281 11.41 -7.23 15.33
CA VAL A 281 12.42 -7.21 14.24
C VAL A 281 13.84 -7.12 14.82
N HIS A 282 14.05 -6.34 15.89
CA HIS A 282 15.34 -6.27 16.57
C HIS A 282 15.77 -7.61 17.20
N GLU A 283 14.84 -8.34 17.80
CA GLU A 283 15.09 -9.68 18.37
C GLU A 283 15.51 -10.71 17.32
N HIS A 284 15.23 -10.47 16.02
CA HIS A 284 15.54 -11.34 14.89
C HIS A 284 16.43 -10.67 13.83
N MET A 285 17.28 -9.74 14.26
CA MET A 285 18.19 -9.03 13.35
C MET A 285 19.27 -9.95 12.76
N ASP A 286 19.61 -11.01 13.46
CA ASP A 286 20.54 -12.06 13.01
C ASP A 286 20.11 -12.67 11.65
N LEU A 287 18.83 -12.81 11.39
CA LEU A 287 18.31 -13.30 10.11
C LEU A 287 18.61 -12.32 8.96
N MET A 288 18.49 -11.02 9.20
CA MET A 288 18.84 -10.02 8.19
C MET A 288 20.35 -9.96 7.96
N HIS A 289 21.16 -10.05 9.01
CA HIS A 289 22.62 -10.12 8.89
C HIS A 289 23.04 -11.39 8.11
N ARG A 290 22.38 -12.51 8.37
CA ARG A 290 22.58 -13.75 7.64
C ARG A 290 22.22 -13.61 6.15
N TYR A 291 21.10 -12.94 5.84
CA TYR A 291 20.73 -12.59 4.45
C TYR A 291 21.81 -11.75 3.76
N VAL A 292 22.40 -10.76 4.45
CA VAL A 292 23.48 -9.93 3.92
C VAL A 292 24.73 -10.79 3.63
N SER A 293 25.10 -11.68 4.57
CA SER A 293 26.22 -12.62 4.39
C SER A 293 25.99 -13.56 3.20
N LEU A 294 24.75 -14.05 3.04
CA LEU A 294 24.35 -14.89 1.91
C LEU A 294 24.50 -14.14 0.59
N ARG A 295 24.05 -12.87 0.54
CA ARG A 295 24.18 -11.99 -0.63
C ARG A 295 25.63 -11.77 -1.01
N LYS A 296 26.50 -11.46 -0.04
CA LYS A 296 27.95 -11.32 -0.26
C LYS A 296 28.56 -12.56 -0.91
N LYS A 297 28.22 -13.75 -0.39
CA LYS A 297 28.67 -15.03 -0.95
C LYS A 297 28.13 -15.28 -2.36
N ALA A 298 26.82 -15.03 -2.59
CA ALA A 298 26.17 -15.25 -3.89
C ALA A 298 26.75 -14.35 -4.99
N LEU A 299 27.01 -13.10 -4.68
CA LEU A 299 27.63 -12.12 -5.58
C LEU A 299 29.13 -12.31 -5.73
N LYS A 300 29.78 -13.15 -4.88
CA LYS A 300 31.24 -13.34 -4.81
C LYS A 300 31.99 -12.02 -4.59
N ALA A 301 31.39 -11.14 -3.82
CA ALA A 301 31.97 -9.84 -3.53
C ALA A 301 33.03 -9.97 -2.42
N GLU A 302 34.22 -9.40 -2.62
CA GLU A 302 35.23 -9.27 -1.56
C GLU A 302 34.69 -8.35 -0.46
N GLU A 303 34.15 -7.22 -0.86
CA GLU A 303 33.40 -6.28 -0.04
C GLU A 303 32.01 -6.08 -0.66
N LEU A 304 30.97 -6.19 0.16
CA LEU A 304 29.59 -5.87 -0.23
C LEU A 304 29.32 -4.43 0.18
N HIS A 305 28.66 -3.67 -0.68
CA HIS A 305 28.34 -2.26 -0.46
C HIS A 305 26.83 -2.00 -0.50
N MET A 306 26.39 -0.84 -0.01
CA MET A 306 24.97 -0.48 0.02
C MET A 306 24.36 -0.45 -1.38
N TYR A 307 25.11 -0.11 -2.41
CA TYR A 307 24.68 -0.16 -3.82
C TYR A 307 24.54 -1.59 -4.39
N ASP A 308 24.99 -2.62 -3.66
CA ASP A 308 24.87 -4.02 -4.08
C ASP A 308 23.60 -4.72 -3.55
N LEU A 309 22.84 -4.05 -2.69
CA LEU A 309 21.64 -4.64 -2.04
C LEU A 309 20.50 -4.99 -3.01
N TYR A 310 20.54 -4.50 -4.24
CA TYR A 310 19.54 -4.80 -5.28
C TYR A 310 20.10 -5.66 -6.41
N ALA A 311 21.41 -5.92 -6.43
CA ALA A 311 22.03 -6.79 -7.42
C ALA A 311 21.43 -8.21 -7.35
N PRO A 312 21.05 -8.86 -8.48
CA PRO A 312 20.44 -10.18 -8.46
C PRO A 312 21.43 -11.23 -7.95
N MET A 313 21.05 -11.98 -6.90
CA MET A 313 21.86 -13.08 -6.34
C MET A 313 21.85 -14.34 -7.22
N VAL A 314 20.82 -14.50 -8.03
CA VAL A 314 20.63 -15.64 -8.93
C VAL A 314 20.54 -15.17 -10.37
N ASP A 315 20.81 -16.07 -11.32
CA ASP A 315 20.63 -15.76 -12.73
C ASP A 315 19.15 -15.52 -13.03
N GLU A 316 18.86 -14.53 -13.90
CA GLU A 316 17.51 -14.30 -14.38
C GLU A 316 16.91 -15.58 -14.97
N PHE A 317 15.69 -15.82 -14.57
CA PHE A 317 14.88 -16.89 -15.10
C PHE A 317 13.71 -16.26 -15.86
N GLU A 318 13.86 -16.16 -17.18
CA GLU A 318 12.77 -15.67 -18.03
C GLU A 318 11.68 -16.73 -18.14
N MET A 319 10.62 -16.58 -17.37
CA MET A 319 9.42 -17.36 -17.48
C MET A 319 8.36 -16.56 -18.24
N LYS A 320 8.09 -16.97 -19.49
CA LYS A 320 6.94 -16.44 -20.22
C LYS A 320 5.67 -17.09 -19.73
N VAL A 321 4.79 -16.29 -19.15
CA VAL A 321 3.50 -16.73 -18.61
C VAL A 321 2.38 -15.94 -19.28
N PRO A 322 1.81 -16.43 -20.38
CA PRO A 322 0.63 -15.83 -20.99
C PRO A 322 -0.50 -15.67 -19.98
N PHE A 323 -1.33 -14.65 -20.13
CA PHE A 323 -2.41 -14.34 -19.18
C PHE A 323 -3.35 -15.53 -18.91
N SER A 324 -3.67 -16.33 -19.94
CA SER A 324 -4.47 -17.56 -19.77
C SER A 324 -3.83 -18.55 -18.79
N LYS A 325 -2.51 -18.74 -18.88
CA LYS A 325 -1.76 -19.61 -17.96
C LYS A 325 -1.64 -18.98 -16.56
N ALA A 326 -1.50 -17.66 -16.48
CA ALA A 326 -1.49 -16.94 -15.20
C ALA A 326 -2.78 -17.18 -14.40
N LYS A 327 -3.93 -17.09 -15.06
CA LYS A 327 -5.23 -17.39 -14.42
C LYS A 327 -5.28 -18.80 -13.84
N GLU A 328 -4.75 -19.81 -14.54
CA GLU A 328 -4.69 -21.19 -14.03
C GLU A 328 -3.76 -21.32 -12.82
N ILE A 329 -2.58 -20.68 -12.88
CA ILE A 329 -1.60 -20.70 -11.80
C ILE A 329 -2.21 -20.05 -10.54
N VAL A 330 -2.82 -18.86 -10.67
CA VAL A 330 -3.47 -18.16 -9.57
C VAL A 330 -4.61 -19.00 -8.97
N LYS A 331 -5.49 -19.59 -9.80
CA LYS A 331 -6.56 -20.48 -9.31
C LYS A 331 -6.02 -21.66 -8.51
N LYS A 332 -4.93 -22.27 -8.94
CA LYS A 332 -4.30 -23.39 -8.22
C LYS A 332 -3.61 -22.94 -6.94
N GLY A 333 -2.90 -21.81 -6.98
CA GLY A 333 -2.23 -21.24 -5.82
C GLY A 333 -3.20 -20.87 -4.70
N LEU A 334 -4.37 -20.37 -5.05
CA LEU A 334 -5.40 -19.94 -4.09
C LEU A 334 -6.42 -21.04 -3.74
N ALA A 335 -6.25 -22.26 -4.23
CA ALA A 335 -7.14 -23.40 -3.91
C ALA A 335 -7.29 -23.68 -2.39
N PRO A 336 -6.29 -23.47 -1.52
CA PRO A 336 -6.45 -23.62 -0.07
C PRO A 336 -7.57 -22.77 0.54
N LEU A 337 -7.95 -21.64 -0.08
CA LEU A 337 -9.07 -20.80 0.35
C LEU A 337 -10.44 -21.44 0.11
N GLY A 338 -10.52 -22.52 -0.65
CA GLY A 338 -11.73 -23.34 -0.82
C GLY A 338 -12.56 -22.97 -2.05
N LYS A 339 -13.64 -23.76 -2.22
CA LYS A 339 -14.44 -23.73 -3.47
C LYS A 339 -15.20 -22.43 -3.69
N GLU A 340 -15.72 -21.81 -2.63
CA GLU A 340 -16.50 -20.57 -2.73
C GLU A 340 -15.60 -19.43 -3.22
N TYR A 341 -14.44 -19.23 -2.56
CA TYR A 341 -13.45 -18.25 -2.98
C TYR A 341 -13.00 -18.50 -4.43
N GLY A 342 -12.63 -19.75 -4.74
CA GLY A 342 -12.17 -20.15 -6.08
C GLY A 342 -13.21 -19.91 -7.17
N LYS A 343 -14.51 -20.03 -6.86
CA LYS A 343 -15.59 -19.74 -7.81
C LYS A 343 -15.65 -18.23 -8.10
N VAL A 344 -15.74 -17.39 -7.08
CA VAL A 344 -15.82 -15.91 -7.26
C VAL A 344 -14.56 -15.41 -7.96
N LEU A 345 -13.38 -15.89 -7.56
CA LEU A 345 -12.10 -15.57 -8.19
C LEU A 345 -12.11 -15.94 -9.69
N SER A 346 -12.60 -17.15 -10.03
CA SER A 346 -12.68 -17.61 -11.40
C SER A 346 -13.67 -16.78 -12.21
N ASP A 347 -14.85 -16.51 -11.65
CA ASP A 347 -15.87 -15.68 -12.28
C ASP A 347 -15.32 -14.28 -12.56
N GLY A 348 -14.64 -13.66 -11.60
CA GLY A 348 -14.02 -12.34 -11.78
C GLY A 348 -12.95 -12.29 -12.86
N MET A 349 -12.11 -13.33 -12.97
CA MET A 349 -11.07 -13.41 -14.01
C MET A 349 -11.61 -13.73 -15.42
N GLU A 350 -12.86 -14.15 -15.55
CA GLU A 350 -13.48 -14.54 -16.83
C GLU A 350 -14.62 -13.58 -17.26
N SER A 351 -15.15 -12.76 -16.35
CA SER A 351 -16.38 -11.97 -16.57
C SER A 351 -16.12 -10.47 -16.78
N GLY A 352 -14.96 -10.09 -17.28
CA GLY A 352 -14.69 -8.69 -17.63
C GLY A 352 -14.40 -7.77 -16.43
N TRP A 353 -13.92 -8.31 -15.31
CA TRP A 353 -13.43 -7.45 -14.22
C TRP A 353 -12.10 -6.79 -14.55
N ILE A 354 -11.29 -7.38 -15.45
CA ILE A 354 -9.87 -7.04 -15.63
C ILE A 354 -9.62 -6.39 -16.99
N ASP A 355 -9.03 -5.22 -16.98
CA ASP A 355 -8.40 -4.59 -18.14
C ASP A 355 -6.92 -4.98 -18.17
N VAL A 356 -6.55 -5.90 -19.06
CA VAL A 356 -5.35 -6.73 -18.92
C VAL A 356 -4.09 -6.05 -19.46
N TYR A 357 -4.12 -5.67 -20.74
CA TYR A 357 -2.90 -5.26 -21.44
C TYR A 357 -2.75 -3.74 -21.54
N GLU A 358 -1.50 -3.30 -21.71
CA GLU A 358 -1.16 -1.92 -21.98
C GLU A 358 -1.77 -1.45 -23.32
N ASN A 359 -2.21 -0.19 -23.36
CA ASN A 359 -2.54 0.54 -24.57
C ASN A 359 -2.04 1.99 -24.49
N GLU A 360 -1.97 2.66 -25.63
CA GLU A 360 -1.60 4.08 -25.71
C GLU A 360 -2.50 4.93 -24.80
N GLY A 361 -1.88 5.74 -23.94
CA GLY A 361 -2.60 6.61 -23.00
C GLY A 361 -3.13 5.93 -21.73
N LYS A 362 -3.08 4.61 -21.62
CA LYS A 362 -3.54 3.90 -20.41
C LYS A 362 -2.69 4.25 -19.20
N ARG A 363 -3.33 4.44 -18.05
CA ARG A 363 -2.64 4.66 -16.77
C ARG A 363 -1.69 3.52 -16.46
N SER A 364 -0.45 3.85 -16.08
CA SER A 364 0.57 2.89 -15.68
C SER A 364 0.28 2.26 -14.30
N GLY A 365 0.93 1.13 -14.02
CA GLY A 365 0.78 0.36 -12.80
C GLY A 365 -0.39 -0.61 -12.84
N ALA A 366 -0.90 -1.00 -11.67
CA ALA A 366 -2.06 -1.84 -11.48
C ALA A 366 -2.86 -1.35 -10.27
N TYR A 367 -4.15 -1.64 -10.25
CA TYR A 367 -5.02 -1.42 -9.08
C TYR A 367 -6.33 -2.21 -9.21
N SER A 368 -6.97 -2.45 -8.08
CA SER A 368 -8.37 -2.89 -7.98
C SER A 368 -9.22 -1.78 -7.37
N TRP A 369 -10.34 -1.46 -7.99
CA TRP A 369 -11.25 -0.42 -7.52
C TRP A 369 -12.67 -0.64 -8.06
N GLY A 370 -13.69 -0.35 -7.26
CA GLY A 370 -15.09 -0.55 -7.64
C GLY A 370 -16.02 0.46 -6.97
N ALA A 371 -17.32 0.22 -7.12
CA ALA A 371 -18.38 0.95 -6.46
C ALA A 371 -19.32 -0.04 -5.77
N TYR A 372 -19.85 0.36 -4.61
CA TYR A 372 -20.77 -0.48 -3.83
C TYR A 372 -21.97 -0.93 -4.67
N GLY A 373 -22.22 -2.23 -4.66
CA GLY A 373 -23.31 -2.85 -5.43
C GLY A 373 -22.93 -3.26 -6.85
N CYS A 374 -21.69 -2.99 -7.29
CA CYS A 374 -21.12 -3.51 -8.52
C CYS A 374 -19.91 -4.39 -8.19
N HIS A 375 -19.47 -5.21 -9.15
CA HIS A 375 -18.21 -5.95 -8.99
C HIS A 375 -17.00 -4.99 -9.03
N PRO A 376 -15.87 -5.37 -8.42
CA PRO A 376 -14.62 -4.62 -8.57
C PRO A 376 -14.10 -4.64 -10.01
N PHE A 377 -13.34 -3.61 -10.37
CA PHE A 377 -12.62 -3.52 -11.63
C PHE A 377 -11.12 -3.51 -11.36
N VAL A 378 -10.35 -4.20 -12.19
CA VAL A 378 -8.90 -4.31 -12.08
C VAL A 378 -8.26 -3.73 -13.33
N LEU A 379 -7.38 -2.74 -13.15
CA LEU A 379 -6.51 -2.26 -14.21
C LEU A 379 -5.15 -2.94 -14.09
N MET A 380 -4.66 -3.49 -15.19
CA MET A 380 -3.32 -4.07 -15.30
C MET A 380 -2.60 -3.56 -16.56
N ASN A 381 -1.29 -3.73 -16.58
CA ASN A 381 -0.43 -3.60 -17.76
C ASN A 381 0.40 -4.89 -17.87
N TYR A 382 -0.27 -6.00 -18.14
CA TYR A 382 0.27 -7.36 -18.11
C TYR A 382 1.32 -7.60 -19.22
N GLN A 383 2.48 -8.18 -18.86
CA GLN A 383 3.64 -8.35 -19.74
C GLN A 383 4.12 -9.81 -19.85
N ASP A 384 3.23 -10.78 -19.70
CA ASP A 384 3.51 -12.23 -19.85
C ASP A 384 4.74 -12.72 -19.05
N ASN A 385 4.99 -12.18 -17.86
CA ASN A 385 6.06 -12.60 -16.98
C ASN A 385 5.56 -13.03 -15.60
N LEU A 386 6.42 -13.68 -14.81
CA LEU A 386 6.07 -14.18 -13.49
C LEU A 386 5.68 -13.05 -12.51
N ASN A 387 6.33 -11.90 -12.61
CA ASN A 387 6.04 -10.76 -11.75
C ASN A 387 4.58 -10.31 -11.91
N ASN A 388 4.09 -10.30 -13.15
CA ASN A 388 2.69 -9.96 -13.43
C ASN A 388 1.69 -11.05 -13.01
N VAL A 389 2.12 -12.30 -12.82
CA VAL A 389 1.28 -13.33 -12.19
C VAL A 389 1.04 -12.99 -10.72
N PHE A 390 2.08 -12.53 -10.00
CA PHE A 390 1.93 -12.03 -8.64
C PHE A 390 1.07 -10.78 -8.58
N THR A 391 1.25 -9.84 -9.52
CA THR A 391 0.37 -8.66 -9.65
C THR A 391 -1.09 -9.06 -9.83
N LEU A 392 -1.38 -10.04 -10.68
CA LEU A 392 -2.75 -10.56 -10.86
C LEU A 392 -3.31 -11.14 -9.55
N ALA A 393 -2.52 -11.94 -8.83
CA ALA A 393 -2.95 -12.50 -7.55
C ALA A 393 -3.20 -11.41 -6.51
N HIS A 394 -2.36 -10.38 -6.49
CA HIS A 394 -2.45 -9.21 -5.62
C HIS A 394 -3.74 -8.42 -5.86
N GLU A 395 -3.96 -7.97 -7.09
CA GLU A 395 -5.14 -7.16 -7.44
C GLU A 395 -6.44 -7.95 -7.26
N MET A 396 -6.41 -9.23 -7.57
CA MET A 396 -7.56 -10.11 -7.26
C MET A 396 -7.77 -10.27 -5.75
N GLY A 397 -6.72 -10.16 -4.92
CA GLY A 397 -6.87 -10.12 -3.46
C GLY A 397 -7.65 -8.91 -2.99
N HIS A 398 -7.34 -7.73 -3.49
CA HIS A 398 -8.13 -6.51 -3.26
C HIS A 398 -9.56 -6.66 -3.75
N SER A 399 -9.73 -7.19 -4.97
CA SER A 399 -11.06 -7.44 -5.56
C SER A 399 -11.92 -8.35 -4.68
N MET A 400 -11.33 -9.43 -4.19
CA MET A 400 -12.04 -10.37 -3.30
C MET A 400 -12.39 -9.74 -1.96
N HIS A 401 -11.49 -8.92 -1.38
CA HIS A 401 -11.76 -8.18 -0.15
C HIS A 401 -12.95 -7.23 -0.33
N SER A 402 -12.92 -6.40 -1.36
CA SER A 402 -14.02 -5.47 -1.67
C SER A 402 -15.32 -6.22 -1.95
N TYR A 403 -15.27 -7.30 -2.77
CA TYR A 403 -16.44 -8.11 -3.08
C TYR A 403 -17.13 -8.70 -1.83
N TYR A 404 -16.34 -9.30 -0.92
CA TYR A 404 -16.90 -9.89 0.30
C TYR A 404 -17.37 -8.83 1.29
N SER A 405 -16.68 -7.71 1.39
CA SER A 405 -17.09 -6.59 2.22
C SER A 405 -18.42 -6.00 1.74
N ASP A 406 -18.52 -5.64 0.49
CA ASP A 406 -19.74 -5.04 -0.10
C ASP A 406 -20.94 -5.98 -0.03
N LYS A 407 -20.71 -7.28 -0.23
CA LYS A 407 -21.77 -8.30 -0.14
C LYS A 407 -22.34 -8.47 1.27
N ASN A 408 -21.52 -8.27 2.31
CA ASN A 408 -21.87 -8.63 3.69
C ASN A 408 -22.06 -7.41 4.61
N GLN A 409 -21.63 -6.22 4.21
CA GLN A 409 -21.76 -5.00 5.00
C GLN A 409 -22.77 -4.03 4.38
N PRO A 410 -23.50 -3.29 5.21
CA PRO A 410 -24.23 -2.11 4.75
C PRO A 410 -23.22 -1.07 4.26
N TYR A 411 -23.67 -0.18 3.35
CA TYR A 411 -22.80 0.81 2.70
C TYR A 411 -21.89 1.57 3.67
N ILE A 412 -22.44 2.03 4.80
CA ILE A 412 -21.69 2.79 5.81
C ILE A 412 -20.46 2.04 6.37
N TYR A 413 -20.43 0.71 6.27
CA TYR A 413 -19.34 -0.13 6.79
C TYR A 413 -18.66 -0.97 5.71
N ALA A 414 -19.02 -0.82 4.44
CA ALA A 414 -18.48 -1.64 3.36
C ALA A 414 -16.99 -1.34 3.05
N GLY A 415 -16.58 -0.08 3.18
CA GLY A 415 -15.16 0.29 3.09
C GLY A 415 -14.34 -0.28 4.24
N TYR A 416 -13.07 -0.60 4.02
CA TYR A 416 -12.13 -1.09 5.04
C TYR A 416 -10.97 -0.11 5.24
N ARG A 417 -10.37 -0.18 6.43
CA ARG A 417 -9.27 0.72 6.83
C ARG A 417 -7.98 0.38 6.10
N ILE A 418 -7.15 1.40 5.85
CA ILE A 418 -5.86 1.26 5.17
C ILE A 418 -4.93 0.26 5.85
N PHE A 419 -4.97 0.14 7.18
CA PHE A 419 -4.16 -0.80 7.96
C PHE A 419 -4.33 -2.27 7.52
N VAL A 420 -5.51 -2.64 7.01
CA VAL A 420 -5.81 -4.00 6.55
C VAL A 420 -5.94 -4.11 5.03
N ALA A 421 -5.79 -3.02 4.29
CA ALA A 421 -6.03 -2.98 2.86
C ALA A 421 -5.15 -3.97 2.08
N GLU A 422 -3.87 -4.08 2.47
CA GLU A 422 -2.90 -4.96 1.80
C GLU A 422 -2.89 -6.40 2.34
N VAL A 423 -3.67 -6.72 3.37
CA VAL A 423 -3.62 -8.06 3.97
C VAL A 423 -4.16 -9.12 3.02
N ALA A 424 -5.25 -8.83 2.32
CA ALA A 424 -5.87 -9.79 1.40
C ALA A 424 -5.02 -10.01 0.14
N SER A 425 -4.48 -8.93 -0.44
CA SER A 425 -3.62 -8.97 -1.61
C SER A 425 -2.32 -9.73 -1.33
N THR A 426 -1.65 -9.40 -0.24
CA THR A 426 -0.41 -10.06 0.20
C THR A 426 -0.64 -11.52 0.63
N CYS A 427 -1.79 -11.85 1.23
CA CYS A 427 -2.15 -13.24 1.54
C CYS A 427 -2.27 -14.07 0.27
N ASN A 428 -2.88 -13.54 -0.78
CA ASN A 428 -2.94 -14.19 -2.08
C ASN A 428 -1.53 -14.43 -2.67
N GLU A 429 -0.66 -13.43 -2.61
CA GLU A 429 0.74 -13.58 -3.06
C GLU A 429 1.48 -14.67 -2.27
N ALA A 430 1.34 -14.69 -0.94
CA ALA A 430 1.99 -15.68 -0.08
C ALA A 430 1.50 -17.11 -0.37
N LEU A 431 0.19 -17.30 -0.55
CA LEU A 431 -0.38 -18.60 -0.93
C LEU A 431 0.10 -19.05 -2.31
N LEU A 432 0.14 -18.14 -3.27
CA LEU A 432 0.65 -18.38 -4.62
C LEU A 432 2.13 -18.75 -4.60
N MET A 433 2.95 -18.04 -3.85
CA MET A 433 4.38 -18.31 -3.71
C MET A 433 4.63 -19.70 -3.15
N GLU A 434 3.93 -20.06 -2.08
CA GLU A 434 4.03 -21.41 -1.48
C GLU A 434 3.61 -22.52 -2.46
N TYR A 435 2.55 -22.26 -3.26
CA TYR A 435 2.15 -23.18 -4.33
C TYR A 435 3.26 -23.34 -5.36
N LEU A 436 3.85 -22.25 -5.84
CA LEU A 436 4.92 -22.30 -6.84
C LEU A 436 6.16 -23.02 -6.30
N LEU A 437 6.61 -22.70 -5.08
CA LEU A 437 7.77 -23.35 -4.45
C LEU A 437 7.59 -24.86 -4.30
N LYS A 438 6.38 -25.33 -4.00
CA LYS A 438 6.06 -26.76 -3.85
C LYS A 438 5.95 -27.51 -5.18
N ASN A 439 5.62 -26.81 -6.27
CA ASN A 439 5.36 -27.43 -7.57
C ASN A 439 6.46 -27.16 -8.62
N THR A 440 7.52 -26.44 -8.24
CA THR A 440 8.67 -26.18 -9.10
C THR A 440 9.75 -27.22 -8.88
N GLU A 441 10.05 -28.01 -9.92
CA GLU A 441 11.09 -29.06 -9.90
C GLU A 441 12.46 -28.52 -10.36
N GLU A 442 12.48 -27.49 -11.21
CA GLU A 442 13.70 -26.92 -11.74
C GLU A 442 14.42 -26.08 -10.68
N LYS A 443 15.68 -26.45 -10.36
CA LYS A 443 16.45 -25.77 -9.30
C LYS A 443 16.65 -24.28 -9.54
N LYS A 444 16.86 -23.85 -10.77
CA LYS A 444 17.06 -22.44 -11.09
C LYS A 444 15.79 -21.63 -10.85
N GLU A 445 14.65 -22.15 -11.29
CA GLU A 445 13.35 -21.54 -11.05
C GLU A 445 13.06 -21.45 -9.56
N LYS A 446 13.33 -22.52 -8.81
CA LYS A 446 13.14 -22.54 -7.36
C LYS A 446 14.02 -21.52 -6.64
N MET A 447 15.30 -21.43 -7.00
CA MET A 447 16.20 -20.39 -6.47
C MET A 447 15.72 -18.98 -6.81
N TYR A 448 15.20 -18.77 -8.01
CA TYR A 448 14.63 -17.47 -8.40
C TYR A 448 13.42 -17.11 -7.54
N LEU A 449 12.49 -18.04 -7.32
CA LEU A 449 11.32 -17.84 -6.45
C LEU A 449 11.71 -17.53 -4.99
N ILE A 450 12.65 -18.30 -4.43
CA ILE A 450 13.15 -18.05 -3.07
C ILE A 450 13.80 -16.67 -2.98
N ASN A 451 14.65 -16.32 -3.97
CA ASN A 451 15.27 -15.00 -4.01
C ASN A 451 14.22 -13.89 -4.06
N TYR A 452 13.21 -14.04 -4.90
CA TYR A 452 12.10 -13.08 -4.99
C TYR A 452 11.42 -12.90 -3.62
N PHE A 453 11.14 -13.99 -2.91
CA PHE A 453 10.50 -13.94 -1.60
C PHE A 453 11.41 -13.31 -0.53
N LEU A 454 12.70 -13.62 -0.52
CA LEU A 454 13.69 -12.99 0.36
C LEU A 454 13.77 -11.47 0.13
N GLU A 455 13.73 -11.02 -1.13
CA GLU A 455 13.70 -9.59 -1.47
C GLU A 455 12.43 -8.90 -0.95
N GLN A 456 11.28 -9.57 -0.97
CA GLN A 456 10.04 -9.06 -0.39
C GLN A 456 10.19 -8.86 1.14
N PHE A 457 10.75 -9.82 1.86
CA PHE A 457 11.03 -9.67 3.29
C PHE A 457 11.97 -8.51 3.59
N LYS A 458 13.07 -8.41 2.84
CA LYS A 458 14.02 -7.29 2.97
C LYS A 458 13.31 -5.94 2.75
N GLY A 459 12.56 -5.82 1.66
CA GLY A 459 11.96 -4.56 1.22
C GLY A 459 10.75 -4.14 2.03
N THR A 460 9.88 -5.10 2.39
CA THR A 460 8.56 -4.82 2.98
C THR A 460 8.55 -4.97 4.51
N LEU A 461 9.35 -5.89 5.06
CA LEU A 461 9.41 -6.06 6.51
C LEU A 461 10.60 -5.30 7.12
N TYR A 462 11.84 -5.64 6.80
CA TYR A 462 13.01 -5.05 7.45
C TYR A 462 13.21 -3.58 7.12
N ARG A 463 13.19 -3.24 5.84
CA ARG A 463 13.40 -1.85 5.40
C ARG A 463 12.29 -0.91 5.90
N GLN A 464 11.03 -1.33 5.85
CA GLN A 464 9.93 -0.49 6.31
C GLN A 464 9.93 -0.35 7.84
N THR A 465 10.38 -1.38 8.56
CA THR A 465 10.58 -1.27 10.02
C THR A 465 11.73 -0.32 10.36
N MET A 466 12.83 -0.34 9.60
CA MET A 466 13.92 0.64 9.76
C MET A 466 13.42 2.07 9.52
N PHE A 467 12.59 2.29 8.52
CA PHE A 467 11.97 3.59 8.27
C PHE A 467 11.03 4.00 9.41
N ALA A 468 10.22 3.07 9.91
CA ALA A 468 9.37 3.31 11.06
C ALA A 468 10.19 3.67 12.32
N GLU A 469 11.31 3.00 12.58
CA GLU A 469 12.20 3.33 13.70
C GLU A 469 12.81 4.74 13.53
N PHE A 470 13.22 5.11 12.32
CA PHE A 470 13.69 6.46 12.02
C PHE A 470 12.61 7.52 12.28
N GLU A 471 11.37 7.29 11.80
CA GLU A 471 10.23 8.17 12.06
C GLU A 471 9.98 8.33 13.56
N LYS A 472 9.94 7.20 14.30
CA LYS A 472 9.72 7.22 15.75
C LYS A 472 10.74 8.12 16.46
N ILE A 473 12.04 7.89 16.20
CA ILE A 473 13.12 8.66 16.82
C ILE A 473 12.99 10.15 16.49
N THR A 474 12.81 10.50 15.23
CA THR A 474 12.80 11.90 14.79
C THR A 474 11.54 12.64 15.24
N HIS A 475 10.39 11.98 15.31
CA HIS A 475 9.16 12.56 15.88
C HIS A 475 9.26 12.75 17.40
N GLU A 476 9.89 11.84 18.13
CA GLU A 476 10.17 12.00 19.57
C GLU A 476 11.11 13.18 19.83
N MET A 477 12.15 13.35 19.01
CA MET A 477 13.03 14.51 19.08
C MET A 477 12.27 15.83 18.83
N ALA A 478 11.41 15.87 17.80
CA ALA A 478 10.58 17.03 17.53
C ALA A 478 9.60 17.35 18.68
N TRP A 479 9.01 16.30 19.26
CA TRP A 479 8.14 16.41 20.44
C TRP A 479 8.85 17.05 21.62
N ASN A 480 10.09 16.65 21.86
CA ASN A 480 10.94 17.12 22.93
C ASN A 480 11.66 18.45 22.60
N LYS A 481 11.46 19.00 21.39
CA LYS A 481 12.12 20.22 20.88
C LYS A 481 13.64 20.09 20.77
N GLU A 482 14.13 18.88 20.52
CA GLU A 482 15.54 18.61 20.26
C GLU A 482 15.97 19.09 18.86
N PRO A 483 17.26 19.39 18.65
CA PRO A 483 17.77 19.83 17.36
C PRO A 483 17.61 18.76 16.26
N LEU A 484 17.10 19.15 15.10
CA LEU A 484 16.91 18.31 13.92
C LEU A 484 17.73 18.90 12.75
N THR A 485 19.06 18.81 12.85
CA THR A 485 19.97 19.25 11.79
C THR A 485 20.24 18.12 10.79
N ALA A 486 20.78 18.46 9.63
CA ALA A 486 21.16 17.47 8.62
C ALA A 486 22.15 16.43 9.19
N GLU A 487 23.12 16.88 10.01
CA GLU A 487 24.09 15.99 10.64
C GLU A 487 23.44 15.00 11.59
N VAL A 488 22.49 15.48 12.43
CA VAL A 488 21.77 14.61 13.38
C VAL A 488 20.93 13.58 12.65
N LEU A 489 20.18 13.99 11.61
CA LEU A 489 19.35 13.09 10.82
C LEU A 489 20.20 12.04 10.08
N CYS A 490 21.32 12.46 9.50
CA CYS A 490 22.26 11.55 8.84
C CYS A 490 22.91 10.58 9.81
N ASP A 491 23.29 11.03 11.02
CA ASP A 491 23.89 10.15 12.04
C ASP A 491 22.92 9.07 12.52
N ILE A 492 21.66 9.45 12.79
CA ILE A 492 20.61 8.50 13.17
C ILE A 492 20.40 7.48 12.04
N TYR A 493 20.23 7.95 10.80
CA TYR A 493 19.95 7.07 9.66
C TYR A 493 21.13 6.14 9.35
N TYR A 494 22.36 6.62 9.46
CA TYR A 494 23.58 5.83 9.28
C TYR A 494 23.66 4.70 10.33
N LYS A 495 23.44 5.02 11.61
CA LYS A 495 23.44 4.04 12.71
C LYS A 495 22.34 2.98 12.53
N LEU A 496 21.16 3.37 12.03
CA LEU A 496 20.11 2.41 11.72
C LEU A 496 20.56 1.47 10.60
N ASN A 497 21.20 1.95 9.55
CA ASN A 497 21.75 1.07 8.51
C ASN A 497 22.79 0.10 9.07
N GLN A 498 23.71 0.56 9.92
CA GLN A 498 24.67 -0.33 10.61
C GLN A 498 23.96 -1.42 11.41
N LYS A 499 22.93 -1.05 12.17
CA LYS A 499 22.16 -1.98 13.00
C LYS A 499 21.41 -3.03 12.16
N TYR A 500 20.74 -2.60 11.08
CA TYR A 500 19.88 -3.48 10.29
C TYR A 500 20.66 -4.37 9.32
N PHE A 501 21.78 -3.90 8.77
CA PHE A 501 22.53 -4.66 7.76
C PHE A 501 23.75 -5.41 8.30
N GLY A 502 24.23 -5.08 9.50
CA GLY A 502 25.32 -5.80 10.18
C GLY A 502 26.72 -5.49 9.63
N GLU A 503 27.67 -6.42 9.91
CA GLU A 503 29.10 -6.20 9.69
C GLU A 503 29.60 -6.71 8.32
N ASP A 504 28.85 -7.57 7.63
CA ASP A 504 29.26 -8.18 6.35
C ASP A 504 29.06 -7.26 5.13
N ILE A 505 28.71 -6.01 5.37
CA ILE A 505 28.50 -4.98 4.35
C ILE A 505 29.17 -3.67 4.76
N VAL A 506 29.76 -3.00 3.80
CA VAL A 506 30.27 -1.64 3.98
C VAL A 506 29.09 -0.69 3.94
N ILE A 507 28.83 0.01 5.04
CA ILE A 507 27.81 1.07 5.08
C ILE A 507 28.43 2.32 4.46
N ASP A 508 28.19 2.51 3.17
CA ASP A 508 28.66 3.69 2.43
C ASP A 508 28.07 4.95 3.05
N LYS A 509 28.88 5.98 3.26
CA LYS A 509 28.48 7.21 3.95
C LYS A 509 27.31 7.96 3.25
N GLU A 510 27.17 7.78 1.96
CA GLU A 510 26.13 8.38 1.13
C GLU A 510 24.73 7.91 1.54
N ILE A 511 24.60 6.65 2.03
CA ILE A 511 23.31 6.10 2.48
C ILE A 511 22.71 6.87 3.65
N ALA A 512 23.54 7.58 4.42
CA ALA A 512 23.08 8.45 5.50
C ALA A 512 22.09 9.52 5.04
N LEU A 513 22.09 9.83 3.73
CA LEU A 513 21.19 10.81 3.11
C LEU A 513 19.88 10.20 2.59
N GLU A 514 19.67 8.89 2.73
CA GLU A 514 18.49 8.25 2.14
C GLU A 514 17.17 8.79 2.68
N TRP A 515 17.10 9.18 3.94
CA TRP A 515 15.92 9.82 4.54
C TRP A 515 15.44 11.03 3.73
N ALA A 516 16.36 11.77 3.10
CA ALA A 516 16.06 12.99 2.36
C ALA A 516 15.29 12.75 1.04
N ARG A 517 15.25 11.51 0.55
CA ARG A 517 14.56 11.14 -0.71
C ARG A 517 13.27 10.34 -0.52
N ILE A 518 12.88 10.03 0.71
CA ILE A 518 11.72 9.18 1.01
C ILE A 518 10.45 10.03 1.18
N PRO A 519 9.53 10.05 0.20
CA PRO A 519 8.34 10.89 0.27
C PRO A 519 7.39 10.48 1.38
N HIS A 520 7.39 9.20 1.77
CA HIS A 520 6.54 8.69 2.84
C HIS A 520 6.77 9.36 4.19
N PHE A 521 7.97 9.89 4.46
CA PHE A 521 8.26 10.61 5.70
C PHE A 521 7.50 11.94 5.86
N TYR A 522 6.83 12.40 4.78
CA TYR A 522 5.91 13.53 4.81
C TYR A 522 4.45 13.11 5.08
N THR A 523 4.19 11.80 5.22
CA THR A 523 2.94 11.21 5.71
C THR A 523 3.24 10.48 7.02
N PRO A 524 3.15 11.17 8.17
CA PRO A 524 3.67 10.66 9.45
C PRO A 524 3.13 9.29 9.84
N PHE A 525 4.04 8.40 10.21
CA PHE A 525 3.74 7.05 10.69
C PHE A 525 2.91 6.20 9.74
N TYR A 526 3.17 6.33 8.43
CA TYR A 526 2.47 5.54 7.42
C TYR A 526 3.17 4.19 7.15
N VAL A 527 4.52 4.18 7.08
CA VAL A 527 5.28 3.06 6.51
C VAL A 527 5.26 1.77 7.34
N TYR A 528 5.00 1.83 8.64
CA TYR A 528 4.89 0.63 9.48
C TYR A 528 3.78 -0.31 9.00
N GLN A 529 2.75 0.21 8.33
CA GLN A 529 1.61 -0.54 7.82
C GLN A 529 2.02 -1.55 6.75
N TYR A 530 3.07 -1.27 5.99
CA TYR A 530 3.64 -2.25 5.06
C TYR A 530 4.16 -3.49 5.80
N ALA A 531 4.95 -3.29 6.84
CA ALA A 531 5.53 -4.38 7.61
C ALA A 531 4.48 -5.15 8.43
N THR A 532 3.52 -4.45 9.06
CA THR A 532 2.45 -5.11 9.82
C THR A 532 1.47 -5.85 8.92
N GLY A 533 1.06 -5.25 7.79
CA GLY A 533 0.18 -5.88 6.80
C GLY A 533 0.81 -7.13 6.19
N TYR A 534 2.10 -7.04 5.81
CA TYR A 534 2.88 -8.18 5.31
C TYR A 534 2.97 -9.31 6.34
N SER A 535 3.31 -8.98 7.60
CA SER A 535 3.41 -9.97 8.68
C SER A 535 2.06 -10.65 8.97
N ALA A 536 0.97 -9.88 9.00
CA ALA A 536 -0.38 -10.41 9.17
C ALA A 536 -0.75 -11.39 8.04
N ALA A 537 -0.49 -11.01 6.79
CA ALA A 537 -0.76 -11.83 5.62
C ALA A 537 0.03 -13.16 5.62
N ILE A 538 1.33 -13.10 5.95
CA ILE A 538 2.15 -14.30 6.09
C ILE A 538 1.62 -15.19 7.23
N ALA A 539 1.29 -14.63 8.40
CA ALA A 539 0.75 -15.41 9.52
C ALA A 539 -0.59 -16.09 9.16
N ILE A 540 -1.49 -15.37 8.48
CA ILE A 540 -2.76 -15.92 8.01
C ILE A 540 -2.53 -17.04 6.99
N SER A 541 -1.71 -16.80 5.96
CA SER A 541 -1.44 -17.79 4.91
C SER A 541 -0.83 -19.08 5.48
N ARG A 542 0.11 -18.97 6.43
CA ARG A 542 0.70 -20.14 7.11
C ARG A 542 -0.32 -20.94 7.91
N LYS A 543 -1.24 -20.27 8.64
CA LYS A 543 -2.32 -20.94 9.36
C LYS A 543 -3.28 -21.67 8.40
N ILE A 544 -3.67 -21.04 7.29
CA ILE A 544 -4.50 -21.67 6.26
C ILE A 544 -3.81 -22.90 5.65
N LEU A 545 -2.54 -22.78 5.29
CA LEU A 545 -1.74 -23.87 4.70
C LEU A 545 -1.47 -25.02 5.67
N SER A 546 -1.47 -24.76 6.99
CA SER A 546 -1.36 -25.81 8.01
C SER A 546 -2.68 -26.58 8.26
N GLY A 547 -3.77 -26.18 7.59
CA GLY A 547 -5.08 -26.79 7.75
C GLY A 547 -5.87 -26.26 8.95
N ASP A 548 -5.56 -25.07 9.46
CA ASP A 548 -6.34 -24.41 10.51
C ASP A 548 -7.66 -23.88 9.93
N GLU A 549 -8.71 -24.70 10.01
CA GLU A 549 -10.05 -24.33 9.51
C GLU A 549 -10.64 -23.10 10.23
N ARG A 550 -10.27 -22.86 11.50
CA ARG A 550 -10.76 -21.67 12.24
C ARG A 550 -10.13 -20.40 11.66
N ALA A 551 -8.83 -20.44 11.36
CA ALA A 551 -8.16 -19.32 10.70
C ALA A 551 -8.75 -19.05 9.31
N LYS A 552 -9.08 -20.09 8.56
CA LYS A 552 -9.72 -19.96 7.23
C LYS A 552 -11.13 -19.37 7.33
N GLU A 553 -11.98 -19.88 8.22
CA GLU A 553 -13.31 -19.32 8.46
C GLU A 553 -13.22 -17.86 8.97
N GLY A 554 -12.25 -17.59 9.84
CA GLY A 554 -11.93 -16.25 10.32
C GLY A 554 -11.52 -15.31 9.21
N TYR A 555 -10.75 -15.81 8.24
CA TYR A 555 -10.33 -15.02 7.09
C TYR A 555 -11.52 -14.59 6.21
N PHE A 556 -12.52 -15.45 6.01
CA PHE A 556 -13.74 -15.03 5.32
C PHE A 556 -14.55 -13.98 6.11
N LYS A 557 -14.59 -14.09 7.43
CA LYS A 557 -15.21 -13.07 8.29
C LYS A 557 -14.45 -11.75 8.22
N PHE A 558 -13.12 -11.81 8.18
CA PHE A 558 -12.25 -10.65 7.99
C PHE A 558 -12.55 -9.95 6.64
N LEU A 559 -12.55 -10.70 5.53
CA LEU A 559 -12.87 -10.16 4.20
C LEU A 559 -14.28 -9.54 4.15
N SER A 560 -15.20 -10.09 4.94
CA SER A 560 -16.60 -9.66 5.02
C SER A 560 -16.84 -8.53 6.04
N GLY A 561 -15.82 -8.11 6.78
CA GLY A 561 -16.00 -7.25 7.95
C GLY A 561 -16.03 -5.74 7.65
N GLY A 562 -15.41 -5.31 6.55
CA GLY A 562 -15.30 -3.89 6.21
C GLY A 562 -14.74 -3.06 7.36
N SER A 563 -15.45 -1.98 7.74
CA SER A 563 -15.13 -1.15 8.91
C SER A 563 -16.10 -1.34 10.10
N SER A 564 -16.84 -2.46 10.11
CA SER A 564 -17.81 -2.74 11.19
C SER A 564 -17.17 -2.92 12.58
N MET A 565 -15.86 -3.16 12.64
CA MET A 565 -15.05 -3.20 13.86
C MET A 565 -13.64 -2.64 13.58
N ASN A 566 -12.83 -2.46 14.64
CA ASN A 566 -11.46 -1.96 14.44
C ASN A 566 -10.58 -3.01 13.73
N PRO A 567 -9.50 -2.55 13.04
CA PRO A 567 -8.64 -3.43 12.24
C PRO A 567 -7.98 -4.57 13.01
N ILE A 568 -7.60 -4.34 14.26
CA ILE A 568 -6.96 -5.38 15.11
C ILE A 568 -7.96 -6.49 15.43
N ASP A 569 -9.20 -6.14 15.77
CA ASP A 569 -10.25 -7.14 16.06
C ASP A 569 -10.66 -7.91 14.80
N LEU A 570 -10.65 -7.26 13.62
CA LEU A 570 -10.83 -7.95 12.34
C LEU A 570 -9.76 -9.04 12.12
N LEU A 571 -8.49 -8.74 12.38
CA LEU A 571 -7.40 -9.71 12.24
C LEU A 571 -7.45 -10.80 13.30
N ARG A 572 -7.93 -10.49 14.52
CA ARG A 572 -8.18 -11.50 15.57
C ARG A 572 -9.20 -12.56 15.14
N LEU A 573 -10.13 -12.25 14.22
CA LEU A 573 -11.01 -13.26 13.63
C LEU A 573 -10.24 -14.36 12.91
N CYS A 574 -9.08 -14.02 12.32
CA CYS A 574 -8.17 -14.97 11.67
C CYS A 574 -7.21 -15.65 12.66
N ASN A 575 -7.42 -15.50 13.97
CA ASN A 575 -6.47 -15.92 15.01
C ASN A 575 -5.08 -15.27 14.85
N VAL A 576 -5.04 -13.99 14.42
CA VAL A 576 -3.85 -13.17 14.26
C VAL A 576 -4.04 -11.87 15.04
N ASP A 577 -3.24 -11.67 16.10
CA ASP A 577 -3.30 -10.47 16.94
C ASP A 577 -2.07 -9.61 16.69
N MET A 578 -2.22 -8.54 15.90
CA MET A 578 -1.11 -7.62 15.60
C MET A 578 -0.66 -6.77 16.79
N ALA A 579 -1.39 -6.78 17.91
CA ALA A 579 -0.92 -6.20 19.16
C ALA A 579 0.08 -7.11 19.91
N ALA A 580 0.23 -8.37 19.50
CA ALA A 580 1.21 -9.33 20.00
C ALA A 580 2.41 -9.46 19.03
N LYS A 581 3.50 -10.09 19.46
CA LYS A 581 4.69 -10.33 18.65
C LYS A 581 4.53 -11.51 17.67
N GLU A 582 3.69 -12.49 18.02
CA GLU A 582 3.57 -13.77 17.32
C GLU A 582 3.38 -13.65 15.79
N PRO A 583 2.55 -12.76 15.24
CA PRO A 583 2.42 -12.66 13.78
C PRO A 583 3.71 -12.24 13.08
N ILE A 584 4.47 -11.34 13.69
CA ILE A 584 5.76 -10.86 13.16
C ILE A 584 6.80 -11.97 13.27
N GLU A 585 6.88 -12.68 14.42
CA GLU A 585 7.74 -13.84 14.63
C GLU A 585 7.44 -14.95 13.60
N SER A 586 6.16 -15.20 13.31
CA SER A 586 5.74 -16.17 12.29
C SER A 586 6.27 -15.82 10.89
N ALA A 587 6.23 -14.53 10.52
CA ALA A 587 6.79 -14.04 9.27
C ALA A 587 8.32 -14.18 9.24
N LEU A 588 9.00 -13.77 10.30
CA LEU A 588 10.46 -13.87 10.42
C LEU A 588 10.95 -15.33 10.44
N LYS A 589 10.17 -16.24 11.03
CA LYS A 589 10.46 -17.68 10.95
C LYS A 589 10.45 -18.19 9.51
N LEU A 590 9.47 -17.79 8.70
CA LEU A 590 9.45 -18.14 7.27
C LEU A 590 10.68 -17.57 6.55
N PHE A 591 11.08 -16.34 6.86
CA PHE A 591 12.29 -15.75 6.30
C PHE A 591 13.54 -16.60 6.63
N GLY A 592 13.67 -17.09 7.88
CA GLY A 592 14.74 -18.01 8.27
C GLY A 592 14.69 -19.34 7.51
N GLU A 593 13.51 -19.94 7.34
CA GLU A 593 13.30 -21.17 6.56
C GLU A 593 13.74 -21.00 5.10
N LEU A 594 13.42 -19.86 4.48
CA LEU A 594 13.84 -19.52 3.12
C LEU A 594 15.35 -19.30 2.99
N LEU A 595 15.99 -18.72 4.01
CA LEU A 595 17.45 -18.57 4.06
C LEU A 595 18.13 -19.93 4.12
N ASP A 596 17.65 -20.86 4.97
CA ASP A 596 18.16 -22.23 5.07
C ASP A 596 18.13 -22.94 3.69
N GLU A 597 16.99 -22.86 3.02
CA GLU A 597 16.81 -23.47 1.71
C GLU A 597 17.71 -22.85 0.63
N MET A 598 17.82 -21.52 0.60
CA MET A 598 18.69 -20.83 -0.35
C MET A 598 20.17 -21.18 -0.13
N GLU A 599 20.64 -21.20 1.12
CA GLU A 599 22.03 -21.58 1.45
C GLU A 599 22.36 -23.00 1.00
N GLU A 600 21.46 -23.96 1.24
CA GLU A 600 21.65 -25.34 0.78
C GLU A 600 21.73 -25.39 -0.76
N MET A 601 20.80 -24.73 -1.45
CA MET A 601 20.77 -24.74 -2.93
C MET A 601 22.01 -24.10 -3.54
N LEU A 602 22.49 -22.97 -2.99
CA LEU A 602 23.71 -22.31 -3.46
C LEU A 602 24.95 -23.17 -3.22
N SER A 603 25.07 -23.82 -2.06
CA SER A 603 26.20 -24.70 -1.75
C SER A 603 26.31 -25.87 -2.74
N LEU A 604 25.19 -26.52 -3.05
CA LEU A 604 25.11 -27.59 -4.04
C LEU A 604 25.42 -27.10 -5.47
N TRP A 605 24.99 -25.89 -5.82
CA TRP A 605 25.27 -25.27 -7.11
C TRP A 605 26.75 -25.01 -7.33
N TYR A 606 27.46 -24.48 -6.33
CA TYR A 606 28.90 -24.21 -6.42
C TYR A 606 29.71 -25.51 -6.46
N SER A 607 29.34 -26.51 -5.65
CA SER A 607 30.02 -27.82 -5.64
C SER A 607 29.98 -28.51 -7.00
N LYS A 608 28.84 -28.45 -7.72
CA LYS A 608 28.72 -28.98 -9.08
C LYS A 608 29.58 -28.22 -10.10
N LYS A 609 29.63 -26.87 -10.04
CA LYS A 609 30.48 -26.08 -10.96
C LYS A 609 31.97 -26.35 -10.78
N ILE A 610 32.43 -26.61 -9.55
CA ILE A 610 33.82 -26.97 -9.26
C ILE A 610 34.15 -28.35 -9.81
N ASN A 611 33.27 -29.33 -9.63
CA ASN A 611 33.48 -30.70 -10.14
C ASN A 611 33.52 -30.77 -11.67
N ILE A 612 32.72 -29.95 -12.37
CA ILE A 612 32.74 -29.87 -13.84
C ILE A 612 34.02 -29.19 -14.33
N LYS A 613 34.52 -28.15 -13.63
CA LYS A 613 35.80 -27.50 -13.98
C LYS A 613 37.04 -28.38 -13.73
N ASN A 614 36.95 -29.31 -12.77
CA ASN A 614 38.04 -30.26 -12.47
C ASN A 614 37.98 -31.53 -13.32
N ALA A 615 36.90 -31.71 -14.09
CA ALA A 615 36.69 -32.86 -14.99
C ALA A 615 36.94 -32.53 -16.49
N ILE A 616 37.23 -31.25 -16.78
CA ILE A 616 37.68 -30.76 -18.09
C ILE A 616 39.17 -30.36 -17.96
#